data_a761184067f6e3091b82dbb3a1364f36
#
_entry.id   a761184067f6e3091b82dbb3a1364f36
#
_cell.length_a   1.000
_cell.length_b   1.000
_cell.length_c   1.000
_cell.angle_alpha   90.00
_cell.angle_beta   90.00
_cell.angle_gamma   90.00
#
_symmetry.space_group_name_H-M   'P 1'
#
loop_
_entity.id
_entity.type
_entity.pdbx_description
1 polymer ?
#
loop_
_entity_poly.entity_id
_entity_poly.type
_entity_poly.pdbx_seq_one_letter_code
_entity_poly.pdbx_strand_id
1 'polypeptide(L)'
;MSSQLDALRNHTTVVADTGDFEAMKALRPTDATTNPSLILKAVQQDAYRPLLEQTVRDHQGASAPELVDRLLVAFGRAILNIVPGRVSTEVDARLSFDTRATIERARGLIALYEAAGVPRERVLIKIASTWEGIQAARALQAEGVHCNLTLLFSLPQAVACADARVQLISPFVGRIYDWHKKNAGTAWVEADNSGSQDPGVLSVTRIYRYYKQHDISTEIMGASFRNVGQILALSGCDLLTISPDLLKQLANTPGDAPAQLRADDTGPAIARIGADEVSFRTLLNDDAMASEKLSEGIRLFVADAVKLDALIDAQRR
;
A
#
# COMPACT_ATOMS: atom_id res chain seq x y z
N MET A 1 24.78 15.41 -13.33
CA MET A 1 24.63 14.94 -11.93
C MET A 1 23.45 14.01 -11.91
N SER A 2 23.53 12.92 -11.15
CA SER A 2 22.40 12.01 -10.93
C SER A 2 21.25 12.73 -10.21
N SER A 3 20.02 12.40 -10.50
CA SER A 3 18.86 12.89 -9.74
C SER A 3 18.75 12.14 -8.41
N GLN A 4 18.04 12.72 -7.43
CA GLN A 4 17.73 12.02 -6.18
C GLN A 4 16.94 10.73 -6.43
N LEU A 5 16.09 10.69 -7.47
CA LEU A 5 15.36 9.47 -7.86
C LEU A 5 16.31 8.38 -8.35
N ASP A 6 17.30 8.72 -9.18
CA ASP A 6 18.27 7.74 -9.66
C ASP A 6 19.16 7.23 -8.53
N ALA A 7 19.55 8.11 -7.62
CA ALA A 7 20.32 7.75 -6.43
C ALA A 7 19.53 6.82 -5.49
N LEU A 8 18.24 7.10 -5.26
CA LEU A 8 17.34 6.28 -4.43
C LEU A 8 17.21 4.84 -4.95
N ARG A 9 17.16 4.66 -6.28
CA ARG A 9 17.05 3.34 -6.92
C ARG A 9 18.23 2.41 -6.64
N ASN A 10 19.37 2.93 -6.23
CA ASN A 10 20.52 2.11 -5.87
C ASN A 10 20.33 1.36 -4.55
N HIS A 11 19.36 1.78 -3.73
CA HIS A 11 19.16 1.28 -2.37
C HIS A 11 17.75 0.77 -2.09
N THR A 12 16.77 1.14 -2.93
CA THR A 12 15.35 0.91 -2.68
C THR A 12 14.62 0.63 -3.98
N THR A 13 13.73 -0.35 -3.98
CA THR A 13 12.81 -0.57 -5.10
C THR A 13 11.77 0.55 -5.13
N VAL A 14 11.77 1.32 -6.21
CA VAL A 14 10.83 2.44 -6.39
C VAL A 14 9.53 1.93 -6.98
N VAL A 15 8.44 2.22 -6.28
CA VAL A 15 7.07 1.81 -6.63
C VAL A 15 6.23 3.07 -6.89
N ALA A 16 5.35 3.05 -7.89
CA ALA A 16 4.44 4.17 -8.14
C ALA A 16 3.09 3.95 -7.44
N ASP A 17 2.62 4.95 -6.69
CA ASP A 17 1.31 4.95 -6.02
C ASP A 17 0.32 5.78 -6.83
N THR A 18 -0.33 5.16 -7.83
CA THR A 18 -1.25 5.88 -8.72
C THR A 18 -2.15 4.96 -9.53
N GLY A 19 -3.37 5.46 -9.86
CA GLY A 19 -4.23 4.91 -10.92
C GLY A 19 -3.97 5.56 -12.29
N ASP A 20 -3.20 6.66 -12.33
CA ASP A 20 -2.78 7.34 -13.57
C ASP A 20 -1.52 6.65 -14.12
N PHE A 21 -1.74 5.57 -14.87
CA PHE A 21 -0.64 4.77 -15.40
C PHE A 21 0.11 5.44 -16.56
N GLU A 22 -0.47 6.39 -17.27
CA GLU A 22 0.27 7.16 -18.29
C GLU A 22 1.37 8.02 -17.65
N ALA A 23 1.10 8.61 -16.49
CA ALA A 23 2.11 9.37 -15.76
C ALA A 23 3.30 8.52 -15.29
N MET A 24 3.13 7.20 -15.15
CA MET A 24 4.20 6.29 -14.73
C MET A 24 5.24 6.04 -15.81
N LYS A 25 4.90 6.11 -17.09
CA LYS A 25 5.80 5.75 -18.21
C LYS A 25 7.14 6.49 -18.18
N ALA A 26 7.10 7.78 -17.89
CA ALA A 26 8.31 8.62 -17.82
C ALA A 26 9.16 8.35 -16.57
N LEU A 27 8.53 7.87 -15.50
CA LEU A 27 9.15 7.69 -14.17
C LEU A 27 9.75 6.31 -13.96
N ARG A 28 9.43 5.34 -14.83
CA ARG A 28 9.98 3.97 -14.84
C ARG A 28 10.01 3.29 -13.45
N PRO A 29 8.90 3.21 -12.71
CA PRO A 29 8.86 2.46 -11.47
C PRO A 29 9.02 0.96 -11.75
N THR A 30 9.48 0.20 -10.74
CA THR A 30 9.58 -1.26 -10.83
C THR A 30 8.23 -1.93 -10.65
N ASP A 31 7.52 -1.54 -9.59
CA ASP A 31 6.18 -2.02 -9.22
C ASP A 31 5.19 -0.85 -9.19
N ALA A 32 3.90 -1.15 -9.04
CA ALA A 32 2.89 -0.13 -8.81
C ALA A 32 1.87 -0.58 -7.76
N THR A 33 1.30 0.40 -7.03
CA THR A 33 0.19 0.18 -6.12
C THR A 33 -1.02 0.98 -6.54
N THR A 34 -2.18 0.38 -6.37
CA THR A 34 -3.48 1.04 -6.49
C THR A 34 -4.26 0.94 -5.18
N ASN A 35 -5.34 1.68 -5.10
CA ASN A 35 -6.35 1.59 -4.04
C ASN A 35 -7.68 2.16 -4.56
N PRO A 36 -8.81 1.98 -3.84
CA PRO A 36 -10.12 2.46 -4.30
C PRO A 36 -10.14 3.96 -4.64
N SER A 37 -9.49 4.80 -3.84
CA SER A 37 -9.43 6.25 -4.06
C SER A 37 -8.69 6.62 -5.35
N LEU A 38 -7.58 5.92 -5.64
CA LEU A 38 -6.79 6.15 -6.85
C LEU A 38 -7.53 5.71 -8.10
N ILE A 39 -8.23 4.58 -8.06
CA ILE A 39 -9.05 4.10 -9.17
C ILE A 39 -10.25 5.04 -9.39
N LEU A 40 -10.95 5.45 -8.31
CA LEU A 40 -12.03 6.43 -8.41
C LEU A 40 -11.56 7.74 -9.06
N LYS A 41 -10.40 8.26 -8.65
CA LYS A 41 -9.79 9.45 -9.25
C LYS A 41 -9.46 9.25 -10.74
N ALA A 42 -8.92 8.09 -11.08
CA ALA A 42 -8.54 7.79 -12.47
C ALA A 42 -9.77 7.73 -13.39
N VAL A 43 -10.83 7.00 -13.04
CA VAL A 43 -12.03 6.87 -13.87
C VAL A 43 -12.81 8.18 -14.06
N GLN A 44 -12.56 9.19 -13.24
CA GLN A 44 -13.11 10.53 -13.41
C GLN A 44 -12.35 11.37 -14.46
N GLN A 45 -11.17 10.93 -14.88
CA GLN A 45 -10.39 11.57 -15.95
C GLN A 45 -10.86 11.05 -17.33
N ASP A 46 -10.95 11.94 -18.30
CA ASP A 46 -11.39 11.60 -19.66
C ASP A 46 -10.50 10.52 -20.30
N ALA A 47 -9.21 10.49 -19.98
CA ALA A 47 -8.26 9.50 -20.47
C ALA A 47 -8.61 8.05 -20.08
N TYR A 48 -9.25 7.84 -18.94
CA TYR A 48 -9.55 6.50 -18.39
C TYR A 48 -11.04 6.15 -18.38
N ARG A 49 -11.91 7.11 -18.69
CA ARG A 49 -13.35 6.86 -18.83
C ARG A 49 -13.65 5.73 -19.85
N PRO A 50 -12.98 5.64 -21.01
CA PRO A 50 -13.20 4.55 -21.95
C PRO A 50 -12.98 3.16 -21.35
N LEU A 51 -12.07 3.01 -20.36
CA LEU A 51 -11.82 1.73 -19.69
C LEU A 51 -13.01 1.31 -18.81
N LEU A 52 -13.62 2.24 -18.11
CA LEU A 52 -14.86 2.00 -17.36
C LEU A 52 -16.01 1.63 -18.30
N GLU A 53 -16.24 2.42 -19.35
CA GLU A 53 -17.30 2.19 -20.33
C GLU A 53 -17.15 0.85 -21.02
N GLN A 54 -15.94 0.47 -21.42
CA GLN A 54 -15.64 -0.81 -22.03
C GLN A 54 -15.91 -1.96 -21.07
N THR A 55 -15.47 -1.83 -19.80
CA THR A 55 -15.70 -2.86 -18.79
C THR A 55 -17.18 -3.11 -18.57
N VAL A 56 -18.01 -2.07 -18.52
CA VAL A 56 -19.46 -2.20 -18.35
C VAL A 56 -20.11 -2.81 -19.61
N ARG A 57 -19.72 -2.35 -20.82
CA ARG A 57 -20.25 -2.89 -22.10
C ARG A 57 -19.99 -4.38 -22.28
N ASP A 58 -18.77 -4.81 -21.98
CA ASP A 58 -18.35 -6.20 -22.21
C ASP A 58 -18.98 -7.18 -21.21
N HIS A 59 -19.54 -6.67 -20.09
CA HIS A 59 -20.04 -7.49 -19.00
C HIS A 59 -21.44 -7.07 -18.54
N GLN A 60 -22.35 -6.79 -19.47
CA GLN A 60 -23.70 -6.25 -19.20
C GLN A 60 -24.56 -7.08 -18.22
N GLY A 61 -24.29 -8.38 -18.07
CA GLY A 61 -25.02 -9.24 -17.11
C GLY A 61 -24.41 -9.31 -15.71
N ALA A 62 -23.24 -8.71 -15.51
CA ALA A 62 -22.53 -8.79 -14.24
C ALA A 62 -23.14 -7.89 -13.16
N SER A 63 -23.05 -8.32 -11.89
CA SER A 63 -23.41 -7.47 -10.74
C SER A 63 -22.45 -6.29 -10.58
N ALA A 64 -22.85 -5.24 -9.84
CA ALA A 64 -21.97 -4.11 -9.58
C ALA A 64 -20.64 -4.50 -8.91
N PRO A 65 -20.61 -5.39 -7.88
CA PRO A 65 -19.35 -5.86 -7.33
C PRO A 65 -18.44 -6.58 -8.33
N GLU A 66 -19.01 -7.38 -9.23
CA GLU A 66 -18.23 -8.06 -10.28
C GLU A 66 -17.66 -7.06 -11.30
N LEU A 67 -18.41 -6.01 -11.65
CA LEU A 67 -17.91 -4.95 -12.52
C LEU A 67 -16.78 -4.16 -11.87
N VAL A 68 -16.85 -3.90 -10.56
CA VAL A 68 -15.74 -3.30 -9.80
C VAL A 68 -14.48 -4.15 -9.93
N ASP A 69 -14.57 -5.47 -9.67
CA ASP A 69 -13.42 -6.37 -9.76
C ASP A 69 -12.81 -6.39 -11.16
N ARG A 70 -13.65 -6.47 -12.19
CA ARG A 70 -13.20 -6.44 -13.58
C ARG A 70 -12.53 -5.12 -13.94
N LEU A 71 -13.04 -4.00 -13.43
CA LEU A 71 -12.42 -2.69 -13.61
C LEU A 71 -11.06 -2.61 -12.91
N LEU A 72 -10.95 -3.10 -11.67
CA LEU A 72 -9.67 -3.16 -10.95
C LEU A 72 -8.64 -4.00 -11.72
N VAL A 73 -9.06 -5.15 -12.25
CA VAL A 73 -8.20 -6.01 -13.07
C VAL A 73 -7.82 -5.33 -14.39
N ALA A 74 -8.73 -4.61 -15.04
CA ALA A 74 -8.44 -3.85 -16.26
C ALA A 74 -7.37 -2.78 -16.02
N PHE A 75 -7.47 -2.02 -14.92
CA PHE A 75 -6.43 -1.07 -14.51
C PHE A 75 -5.12 -1.77 -14.19
N GLY A 76 -5.15 -2.85 -13.40
CA GLY A 76 -3.96 -3.62 -13.06
C GLY A 76 -3.22 -4.16 -14.28
N ARG A 77 -3.95 -4.66 -15.29
CA ARG A 77 -3.37 -5.10 -16.56
C ARG A 77 -2.71 -3.95 -17.34
N ALA A 78 -3.39 -2.80 -17.43
CA ALA A 78 -2.82 -1.63 -18.10
C ALA A 78 -1.51 -1.19 -17.42
N ILE A 79 -1.47 -1.20 -16.08
CA ILE A 79 -0.28 -0.92 -15.28
C ILE A 79 0.82 -1.96 -15.56
N LEU A 80 0.50 -3.26 -15.57
CA LEU A 80 1.46 -4.34 -15.80
C LEU A 80 2.09 -4.34 -17.21
N ASN A 81 1.48 -3.66 -18.17
CA ASN A 81 2.10 -3.40 -19.47
C ASN A 81 3.18 -2.31 -19.42
N ILE A 82 3.26 -1.55 -18.30
CA ILE A 82 4.20 -0.43 -18.14
C ILE A 82 5.30 -0.80 -17.16
N VAL A 83 4.94 -1.42 -16.02
CA VAL A 83 5.91 -1.80 -14.99
C VAL A 83 6.44 -3.22 -15.23
N PRO A 84 7.75 -3.45 -15.03
CA PRO A 84 8.33 -4.80 -15.22
C PRO A 84 7.98 -5.76 -14.07
N GLY A 85 7.66 -5.25 -12.89
CA GLY A 85 7.42 -6.03 -11.67
C GLY A 85 5.94 -6.32 -11.41
N ARG A 86 5.45 -5.94 -10.23
CA ARG A 86 4.15 -6.35 -9.69
C ARG A 86 3.17 -5.18 -9.60
N VAL A 87 1.88 -5.50 -9.58
CA VAL A 87 0.81 -4.55 -9.22
C VAL A 87 0.10 -5.00 -7.96
N SER A 88 -0.16 -4.06 -7.04
CA SER A 88 -1.06 -4.31 -5.90
C SER A 88 -2.48 -3.89 -6.24
N THR A 89 -3.41 -4.85 -6.14
CA THR A 89 -4.85 -4.65 -6.34
C THR A 89 -5.58 -4.89 -5.04
N GLU A 90 -6.31 -3.89 -4.54
CA GLU A 90 -6.92 -3.92 -3.22
C GLU A 90 -8.32 -4.52 -3.24
N VAL A 91 -8.59 -5.45 -2.32
CA VAL A 91 -9.95 -5.96 -2.07
C VAL A 91 -10.82 -4.87 -1.45
N ASP A 92 -12.12 -5.04 -1.60
CA ASP A 92 -13.11 -4.10 -1.06
C ASP A 92 -12.94 -3.90 0.46
N ALA A 93 -12.76 -2.65 0.89
CA ALA A 93 -12.58 -2.30 2.30
C ALA A 93 -13.77 -2.65 3.19
N ARG A 94 -14.97 -2.85 2.63
CA ARG A 94 -16.16 -3.36 3.34
C ARG A 94 -15.94 -4.76 3.91
N LEU A 95 -14.97 -5.51 3.39
CA LEU A 95 -14.60 -6.87 3.82
C LEU A 95 -13.54 -6.88 4.93
N SER A 96 -13.07 -5.73 5.40
CA SER A 96 -11.94 -5.62 6.34
C SER A 96 -12.10 -6.43 7.64
N PHE A 97 -13.32 -6.79 8.02
CA PHE A 97 -13.65 -7.56 9.23
C PHE A 97 -14.27 -8.92 8.94
N ASP A 98 -14.21 -9.39 7.67
CA ASP A 98 -14.71 -10.70 7.24
C ASP A 98 -13.60 -11.48 6.54
N THR A 99 -12.94 -12.36 7.28
CA THR A 99 -11.85 -13.20 6.79
C THR A 99 -12.28 -14.05 5.58
N ARG A 100 -13.46 -14.69 5.65
CA ARG A 100 -13.93 -15.58 4.60
C ARG A 100 -14.24 -14.83 3.32
N ALA A 101 -15.02 -13.76 3.42
CA ALA A 101 -15.38 -12.96 2.26
C ALA A 101 -14.13 -12.30 1.61
N THR A 102 -13.14 -11.90 2.41
CA THR A 102 -11.85 -11.39 1.92
C THR A 102 -11.10 -12.45 1.09
N ILE A 103 -11.02 -13.70 1.59
CA ILE A 103 -10.38 -14.82 0.88
C ILE A 103 -11.10 -15.10 -0.44
N GLU A 104 -12.43 -15.22 -0.41
CA GLU A 104 -13.25 -15.48 -1.61
C GLU A 104 -13.06 -14.39 -2.67
N ARG A 105 -13.06 -13.11 -2.26
CA ARG A 105 -12.85 -11.98 -3.16
C ARG A 105 -11.44 -11.98 -3.76
N ALA A 106 -10.43 -12.21 -2.94
CA ALA A 106 -9.04 -12.29 -3.37
C ALA A 106 -8.81 -13.39 -4.43
N ARG A 107 -9.36 -14.58 -4.20
CA ARG A 107 -9.33 -15.69 -5.17
C ARG A 107 -10.02 -15.30 -6.49
N GLY A 108 -11.16 -14.60 -6.42
CA GLY A 108 -11.87 -14.09 -7.57
C GLY A 108 -11.02 -13.11 -8.40
N LEU A 109 -10.35 -12.17 -7.74
CA LEU A 109 -9.44 -11.23 -8.41
C LEU A 109 -8.27 -11.95 -9.10
N ILE A 110 -7.62 -12.90 -8.42
CA ILE A 110 -6.53 -13.69 -9.01
C ILE A 110 -7.04 -14.48 -10.23
N ALA A 111 -8.19 -15.13 -10.13
CA ALA A 111 -8.77 -15.87 -11.26
C ALA A 111 -9.07 -14.96 -12.46
N LEU A 112 -9.52 -13.71 -12.23
CA LEU A 112 -9.71 -12.72 -13.30
C LEU A 112 -8.39 -12.31 -13.95
N TYR A 113 -7.31 -12.13 -13.18
CA TYR A 113 -5.98 -11.85 -13.72
C TYR A 113 -5.44 -13.02 -14.54
N GLU A 114 -5.53 -14.24 -14.03
CA GLU A 114 -5.07 -15.46 -14.72
C GLU A 114 -5.86 -15.69 -16.03
N ALA A 115 -7.18 -15.52 -16.00
CA ALA A 115 -8.03 -15.59 -17.19
C ALA A 115 -7.67 -14.52 -18.24
N ALA A 116 -7.10 -13.40 -17.80
CA ALA A 116 -6.60 -12.33 -18.67
C ALA A 116 -5.13 -12.53 -19.09
N GLY A 117 -4.51 -13.67 -18.79
CA GLY A 117 -3.13 -14.02 -19.18
C GLY A 117 -2.06 -13.40 -18.27
N VAL A 118 -2.42 -12.89 -17.10
CA VAL A 118 -1.46 -12.36 -16.11
C VAL A 118 -1.15 -13.43 -15.07
N PRO A 119 0.11 -13.85 -14.91
CA PRO A 119 0.49 -14.82 -13.89
C PRO A 119 0.35 -14.20 -12.48
N ARG A 120 -0.10 -15.02 -11.51
CA ARG A 120 -0.37 -14.57 -10.12
C ARG A 120 0.83 -13.96 -9.42
N GLU A 121 2.03 -14.35 -9.79
CA GLU A 121 3.30 -13.84 -9.26
C GLU A 121 3.51 -12.34 -9.56
N ARG A 122 2.82 -11.82 -10.57
CA ARG A 122 2.80 -10.40 -10.92
C ARG A 122 1.75 -9.58 -10.16
N VAL A 123 0.96 -10.22 -9.29
CA VAL A 123 -0.15 -9.58 -8.56
C VAL A 123 0.03 -9.74 -7.07
N LEU A 124 -0.09 -8.64 -6.34
CA LEU A 124 -0.22 -8.63 -4.89
C LEU A 124 -1.66 -8.26 -4.53
N ILE A 125 -2.35 -9.14 -3.83
CA ILE A 125 -3.68 -8.80 -3.28
C ILE A 125 -3.48 -7.90 -2.07
N LYS A 126 -4.00 -6.67 -2.14
CA LYS A 126 -3.86 -5.68 -1.09
C LYS A 126 -5.04 -5.76 -0.12
N ILE A 127 -4.75 -5.88 1.18
CA ILE A 127 -5.73 -6.17 2.24
C ILE A 127 -5.45 -5.26 3.43
N ALA A 128 -6.49 -4.72 4.09
CA ALA A 128 -6.32 -3.93 5.31
C ALA A 128 -5.74 -4.78 6.45
N SER A 129 -4.81 -4.22 7.22
CA SER A 129 -4.13 -4.89 8.34
C SER A 129 -4.99 -4.93 9.61
N THR A 130 -6.23 -5.41 9.48
CA THR A 130 -7.07 -5.88 10.60
C THR A 130 -6.65 -7.29 10.99
N TRP A 131 -7.07 -7.78 12.15
CA TRP A 131 -6.83 -9.18 12.51
C TRP A 131 -7.41 -10.12 11.46
N GLU A 132 -8.64 -9.88 11.05
CA GLU A 132 -9.38 -10.65 10.05
C GLU A 132 -8.69 -10.62 8.69
N GLY A 133 -8.21 -9.46 8.25
CA GLY A 133 -7.45 -9.30 7.00
C GLY A 133 -6.12 -10.03 7.02
N ILE A 134 -5.41 -10.02 8.15
CA ILE A 134 -4.16 -10.76 8.34
C ILE A 134 -4.40 -12.28 8.30
N GLN A 135 -5.49 -12.78 8.91
CA GLN A 135 -5.84 -14.21 8.82
C GLN A 135 -6.23 -14.61 7.38
N ALA A 136 -6.91 -13.71 6.65
CA ALA A 136 -7.19 -13.94 5.23
C ALA A 136 -5.89 -14.03 4.42
N ALA A 137 -4.96 -13.12 4.63
CA ALA A 137 -3.66 -13.14 3.97
C ALA A 137 -2.84 -14.40 4.30
N ARG A 138 -2.88 -14.88 5.56
CA ARG A 138 -2.25 -16.16 5.96
C ARG A 138 -2.74 -17.33 5.10
N ALA A 139 -4.06 -17.44 4.92
CA ALA A 139 -4.65 -18.50 4.09
C ALA A 139 -4.25 -18.36 2.62
N LEU A 140 -4.32 -17.15 2.07
CA LEU A 140 -3.98 -16.86 0.68
C LEU A 140 -2.49 -17.12 0.37
N GLN A 141 -1.58 -16.74 1.27
CA GLN A 141 -0.15 -17.03 1.12
C GLN A 141 0.13 -18.54 1.08
N ALA A 142 -0.59 -19.35 1.87
CA ALA A 142 -0.47 -20.80 1.82
C ALA A 142 -0.95 -21.41 0.48
N GLU A 143 -1.76 -20.67 -0.28
CA GLU A 143 -2.24 -21.03 -1.61
C GLU A 143 -1.37 -20.46 -2.75
N GLY A 144 -0.25 -19.80 -2.41
CA GLY A 144 0.62 -19.13 -3.39
C GLY A 144 0.05 -17.82 -3.94
N VAL A 145 -0.93 -17.22 -3.25
CA VAL A 145 -1.42 -15.87 -3.56
C VAL A 145 -0.69 -14.85 -2.70
N HIS A 146 0.13 -14.03 -3.32
CA HIS A 146 0.92 -13.03 -2.61
C HIS A 146 0.08 -11.85 -2.15
N CYS A 147 0.29 -11.42 -0.90
CA CYS A 147 -0.49 -10.36 -0.27
C CYS A 147 0.38 -9.16 0.10
N ASN A 148 -0.23 -7.96 0.00
CA ASN A 148 0.28 -6.68 0.47
C ASN A 148 -0.64 -6.15 1.58
N LEU A 149 -0.18 -6.14 2.83
CA LEU A 149 -1.00 -5.68 3.97
C LEU A 149 -0.86 -4.16 4.14
N THR A 150 -1.97 -3.46 3.93
CA THR A 150 -2.08 -1.98 3.95
C THR A 150 -2.83 -1.47 5.18
N LEU A 151 -2.96 -0.15 5.31
CA LEU A 151 -3.51 0.49 6.52
C LEU A 151 -2.78 0.00 7.77
N LEU A 152 -1.46 -0.08 7.66
CA LEU A 152 -0.55 -0.52 8.70
C LEU A 152 0.10 0.71 9.35
N PHE A 153 -0.08 0.87 10.67
CA PHE A 153 0.32 2.05 11.42
C PHE A 153 1.14 1.72 12.67
N SER A 154 1.29 0.43 13.01
CA SER A 154 1.94 0.03 14.26
C SER A 154 2.79 -1.23 14.13
N LEU A 155 3.73 -1.39 15.08
CA LEU A 155 4.56 -2.60 15.16
C LEU A 155 3.73 -3.87 15.43
N PRO A 156 2.69 -3.89 16.29
CA PRO A 156 1.86 -5.09 16.47
C PRO A 156 1.21 -5.59 15.18
N GLN A 157 0.74 -4.68 14.31
CA GLN A 157 0.22 -5.07 13.00
C GLN A 157 1.31 -5.72 12.14
N ALA A 158 2.51 -5.13 12.09
CA ALA A 158 3.64 -5.68 11.36
C ALA A 158 4.03 -7.06 11.89
N VAL A 159 4.07 -7.27 13.19
CA VAL A 159 4.42 -8.55 13.82
C VAL A 159 3.40 -9.64 13.48
N ALA A 160 2.11 -9.34 13.53
CA ALA A 160 1.06 -10.28 13.13
C ALA A 160 1.13 -10.62 11.62
N CYS A 161 1.49 -9.64 10.77
CA CYS A 161 1.73 -9.87 9.34
C CYS A 161 2.93 -10.79 9.10
N ALA A 162 4.03 -10.61 9.85
CA ALA A 162 5.21 -11.46 9.78
C ALA A 162 4.89 -12.90 10.19
N ASP A 163 4.12 -13.10 11.27
CA ASP A 163 3.67 -14.42 11.73
C ASP A 163 2.75 -15.09 10.69
N ALA A 164 1.94 -14.31 9.98
CA ALA A 164 1.14 -14.78 8.85
C ALA A 164 1.97 -15.06 7.58
N ARG A 165 3.28 -14.76 7.57
CA ARG A 165 4.22 -14.94 6.44
C ARG A 165 3.74 -14.22 5.17
N VAL A 166 3.18 -13.03 5.31
CA VAL A 166 2.74 -12.25 4.16
C VAL A 166 3.95 -11.82 3.31
N GLN A 167 3.75 -11.69 2.01
CA GLN A 167 4.81 -11.29 1.08
C GLN A 167 5.31 -9.88 1.38
N LEU A 168 4.39 -8.94 1.63
CA LEU A 168 4.72 -7.53 1.73
C LEU A 168 3.78 -6.80 2.69
N ILE A 169 4.33 -5.81 3.40
CA ILE A 169 3.56 -4.85 4.19
C ILE A 169 3.77 -3.43 3.69
N SER A 170 2.72 -2.59 3.78
CA SER A 170 2.75 -1.17 3.41
C SER A 170 2.48 -0.29 4.61
N PRO A 171 3.46 -0.06 5.51
CA PRO A 171 3.30 0.88 6.62
C PRO A 171 3.21 2.32 6.12
N PHE A 172 2.28 3.08 6.70
CA PHE A 172 2.00 4.45 6.30
C PHE A 172 2.87 5.45 7.07
N VAL A 173 3.49 6.38 6.34
CA VAL A 173 4.36 7.42 6.92
C VAL A 173 3.56 8.70 7.16
N GLY A 174 3.02 9.30 6.10
CA GLY A 174 2.42 10.63 6.18
C GLY A 174 1.14 10.69 7.00
N ARG A 175 0.33 9.61 7.06
CA ARG A 175 -0.87 9.61 7.92
C ARG A 175 -0.52 9.55 9.41
N ILE A 176 0.59 8.92 9.77
CA ILE A 176 1.13 8.96 11.14
C ILE A 176 1.58 10.38 11.46
N TYR A 177 2.38 11.00 10.58
CA TYR A 177 2.78 12.40 10.70
C TYR A 177 1.59 13.33 10.89
N ASP A 178 0.56 13.22 10.04
CA ASP A 178 -0.64 14.06 10.11
C ASP A 178 -1.36 13.94 11.47
N TRP A 179 -1.44 12.72 12.02
CA TRP A 179 -2.08 12.49 13.30
C TRP A 179 -1.30 13.16 14.46
N HIS A 180 0.03 12.96 14.51
CA HIS A 180 0.86 13.58 15.52
C HIS A 180 0.82 15.11 15.45
N LYS A 181 0.92 15.67 14.22
CA LYS A 181 0.83 17.11 13.99
C LYS A 181 -0.51 17.68 14.46
N LYS A 182 -1.60 17.04 14.11
CA LYS A 182 -2.94 17.43 14.53
C LYS A 182 -3.11 17.36 16.03
N ASN A 183 -2.61 16.30 16.67
CA ASN A 183 -2.75 16.07 18.10
C ASN A 183 -1.89 17.03 18.94
N ALA A 184 -0.70 17.40 18.46
CA ALA A 184 0.16 18.39 19.11
C ALA A 184 -0.38 19.83 18.95
N GLY A 185 -1.17 20.12 17.93
CA GLY A 185 -1.76 21.44 17.67
C GLY A 185 -0.67 22.54 17.63
N THR A 186 -0.82 23.57 18.45
CA THR A 186 0.12 24.71 18.49
C THR A 186 1.49 24.38 19.09
N ALA A 187 1.65 23.23 19.76
CA ALA A 187 2.93 22.75 20.29
C ALA A 187 3.80 22.05 19.22
N TRP A 188 3.26 21.84 18.01
CA TRP A 188 4.02 21.23 16.93
C TRP A 188 5.15 22.13 16.43
N VAL A 189 6.38 21.60 16.43
CA VAL A 189 7.55 22.26 15.83
C VAL A 189 8.02 21.42 14.64
N GLU A 190 7.88 21.95 13.43
CA GLU A 190 8.16 21.22 12.19
C GLU A 190 9.62 20.74 12.12
N ALA A 191 10.58 21.57 12.56
CA ALA A 191 11.99 21.22 12.52
C ALA A 191 12.34 19.99 13.39
N ASP A 192 11.63 19.80 14.50
CA ASP A 192 11.85 18.70 15.43
C ASP A 192 11.16 17.40 14.99
N ASN A 193 10.29 17.48 13.98
CA ASN A 193 9.43 16.38 13.51
C ASN A 193 9.57 16.15 12.00
N SER A 194 10.75 16.37 11.43
CA SER A 194 11.02 16.22 10.00
C SER A 194 12.20 15.29 9.72
N GLY A 195 12.30 14.78 8.48
CA GLY A 195 13.36 13.87 8.07
C GLY A 195 13.39 12.60 8.94
N SER A 196 14.53 12.27 9.52
CA SER A 196 14.69 11.10 10.41
C SER A 196 13.95 11.19 11.74
N GLN A 197 13.49 12.38 12.14
CA GLN A 197 12.71 12.61 13.36
C GLN A 197 11.20 12.65 13.09
N ASP A 198 10.77 12.53 11.87
CA ASP A 198 9.36 12.41 11.51
C ASP A 198 8.73 11.16 12.15
N PRO A 199 7.60 11.28 12.86
CA PRO A 199 7.02 10.16 13.59
C PRO A 199 6.63 8.98 12.71
N GLY A 200 6.23 9.22 11.45
CA GLY A 200 5.96 8.16 10.48
C GLY A 200 7.24 7.47 10.02
N VAL A 201 8.32 8.23 9.79
CA VAL A 201 9.65 7.69 9.48
C VAL A 201 10.18 6.84 10.64
N LEU A 202 10.06 7.31 11.87
CA LEU A 202 10.46 6.58 13.08
C LEU A 202 9.68 5.25 13.21
N SER A 203 8.37 5.28 12.93
CA SER A 203 7.52 4.07 12.95
C SER A 203 8.00 3.02 11.95
N VAL A 204 8.21 3.40 10.68
CA VAL A 204 8.68 2.48 9.63
C VAL A 204 10.11 2.00 9.93
N THR A 205 10.98 2.87 10.41
CA THR A 205 12.35 2.50 10.82
C THR A 205 12.32 1.45 11.92
N ARG A 206 11.43 1.59 12.91
CA ARG A 206 11.27 0.61 14.00
C ARG A 206 10.80 -0.75 13.47
N ILE A 207 9.84 -0.78 12.53
CA ILE A 207 9.36 -2.00 11.87
C ILE A 207 10.49 -2.65 11.07
N TYR A 208 11.25 -1.87 10.29
CA TYR A 208 12.38 -2.34 9.51
C TYR A 208 13.42 -3.02 10.41
N ARG A 209 13.86 -2.33 11.47
CA ARG A 209 14.82 -2.85 12.44
C ARG A 209 14.32 -4.13 13.10
N TYR A 210 13.06 -4.18 13.51
CA TYR A 210 12.46 -5.39 14.07
C TYR A 210 12.53 -6.57 13.09
N TYR A 211 12.15 -6.35 11.83
CA TYR A 211 12.17 -7.41 10.82
C TYR A 211 13.59 -7.93 10.55
N LYS A 212 14.56 -7.03 10.41
CA LYS A 212 15.95 -7.43 10.16
C LYS A 212 16.59 -8.11 11.39
N GLN A 213 16.29 -7.66 12.61
CA GLN A 213 16.77 -8.29 13.85
C GLN A 213 16.20 -9.71 14.09
N HIS A 214 15.06 -10.00 13.53
CA HIS A 214 14.37 -11.27 13.75
C HIS A 214 14.32 -12.16 12.51
N ASP A 215 15.14 -11.87 11.49
CA ASP A 215 15.25 -12.62 10.21
C ASP A 215 13.89 -12.82 9.52
N ILE A 216 13.03 -11.78 9.56
CA ILE A 216 11.72 -11.81 8.92
C ILE A 216 11.88 -11.41 7.46
N SER A 217 11.43 -12.29 6.55
CA SER A 217 11.58 -12.13 5.10
C SER A 217 10.50 -11.28 4.43
N THR A 218 9.43 -10.91 5.15
CA THR A 218 8.38 -10.02 4.63
C THR A 218 8.97 -8.69 4.17
N GLU A 219 8.69 -8.30 2.93
CA GLU A 219 9.14 -7.02 2.35
C GLU A 219 8.42 -5.84 3.02
N ILE A 220 9.15 -4.75 3.25
CA ILE A 220 8.60 -3.52 3.82
C ILE A 220 8.54 -2.45 2.74
N MET A 221 7.35 -1.92 2.47
CA MET A 221 7.12 -0.85 1.51
C MET A 221 6.58 0.40 2.21
N GLY A 222 7.43 1.36 2.51
CA GLY A 222 6.97 2.64 3.05
C GLY A 222 5.97 3.31 2.09
N ALA A 223 4.88 3.87 2.64
CA ALA A 223 3.75 4.37 1.86
C ALA A 223 3.18 5.70 2.38
N SER A 224 2.39 6.38 1.53
CA SER A 224 1.61 7.57 1.92
C SER A 224 2.48 8.76 2.36
N PHE A 225 3.47 9.11 1.56
CA PHE A 225 4.39 10.22 1.85
C PHE A 225 3.74 11.59 1.68
N ARG A 226 4.23 12.60 2.44
CA ARG A 226 3.84 14.01 2.35
C ARG A 226 4.89 14.88 1.69
N ASN A 227 6.16 14.48 1.78
CA ASN A 227 7.28 15.24 1.25
C ASN A 227 8.48 14.33 0.92
N VAL A 228 9.42 14.88 0.15
CA VAL A 228 10.65 14.19 -0.26
C VAL A 228 11.55 13.85 0.94
N GLY A 229 11.53 14.66 2.00
CA GLY A 229 12.33 14.42 3.21
C GLY A 229 11.99 13.08 3.88
N GLN A 230 10.70 12.71 3.94
CA GLN A 230 10.26 11.41 4.45
C GLN A 230 10.79 10.25 3.60
N ILE A 231 10.79 10.41 2.27
CA ILE A 231 11.28 9.40 1.31
C ILE A 231 12.78 9.18 1.48
N LEU A 232 13.55 10.27 1.47
CA LEU A 232 15.01 10.20 1.59
C LEU A 232 15.45 9.66 2.96
N ALA A 233 14.70 9.97 4.03
CA ALA A 233 14.95 9.43 5.37
C ALA A 233 14.70 7.91 5.49
N LEU A 234 13.98 7.30 4.52
CA LEU A 234 13.73 5.87 4.43
C LEU A 234 14.49 5.20 3.27
N SER A 235 15.45 5.88 2.65
CA SER A 235 16.33 5.27 1.64
C SER A 235 17.02 4.03 2.21
N GLY A 236 16.98 2.92 1.50
CA GLY A 236 17.42 1.60 1.97
C GLY A 236 16.30 0.71 2.52
N CYS A 237 15.07 1.24 2.67
CA CYS A 237 13.87 0.41 2.84
C CYS A 237 13.71 -0.52 1.63
N ASP A 238 13.17 -1.72 1.82
CA ASP A 238 13.05 -2.71 0.74
C ASP A 238 12.32 -2.09 -0.48
N LEU A 239 11.18 -1.42 -0.25
CA LEU A 239 10.42 -0.68 -1.27
C LEU A 239 9.88 0.64 -0.71
N LEU A 240 9.62 1.61 -1.59
CA LEU A 240 8.88 2.84 -1.28
C LEU A 240 7.85 3.10 -2.37
N THR A 241 6.55 3.17 -2.02
CA THR A 241 5.49 3.53 -2.97
C THR A 241 5.20 5.02 -2.88
N ILE A 242 5.46 5.71 -3.99
CA ILE A 242 5.61 7.16 -4.06
C ILE A 242 4.63 7.71 -5.08
N SER A 243 3.95 8.81 -4.75
CA SER A 243 3.04 9.49 -5.68
C SER A 243 3.81 10.08 -6.89
N PRO A 244 3.17 10.23 -8.07
CA PRO A 244 3.81 10.79 -9.25
C PRO A 244 4.42 12.16 -9.03
N ASP A 245 3.79 13.01 -8.23
CA ASP A 245 4.31 14.37 -7.96
C ASP A 245 5.60 14.34 -7.16
N LEU A 246 5.70 13.49 -6.13
CA LEU A 246 6.94 13.33 -5.36
C LEU A 246 8.02 12.62 -6.18
N LEU A 247 7.65 11.66 -7.05
CA LEU A 247 8.60 11.05 -7.99
C LEU A 247 9.18 12.09 -8.96
N LYS A 248 8.34 13.00 -9.51
CA LYS A 248 8.80 14.11 -10.35
C LYS A 248 9.73 15.05 -9.60
N GLN A 249 9.42 15.38 -8.34
CA GLN A 249 10.31 16.22 -7.51
C GLN A 249 11.68 15.55 -7.33
N LEU A 250 11.72 14.27 -6.96
CA LEU A 250 12.97 13.50 -6.85
C LEU A 250 13.74 13.43 -8.18
N ALA A 251 13.05 13.24 -9.31
CA ALA A 251 13.65 13.17 -10.64
C ALA A 251 14.25 14.50 -11.08
N ASN A 252 13.64 15.63 -10.70
CA ASN A 252 14.06 16.96 -11.09
C ASN A 252 15.06 17.58 -10.09
N THR A 253 15.34 16.94 -8.97
CA THR A 253 16.27 17.45 -7.95
C THR A 253 17.62 16.73 -8.11
N PRO A 254 18.70 17.43 -8.50
CA PRO A 254 20.05 16.88 -8.48
C PRO A 254 20.49 16.57 -7.05
N GLY A 255 21.15 15.45 -6.84
CA GLY A 255 21.66 15.10 -5.52
C GLY A 255 21.77 13.60 -5.29
N ASP A 256 22.25 13.24 -4.11
CA ASP A 256 22.42 11.88 -3.65
C ASP A 256 21.25 11.47 -2.71
N ALA A 257 21.05 10.17 -2.54
CA ALA A 257 20.08 9.57 -1.63
C ALA A 257 20.75 8.40 -0.88
N PRO A 258 21.68 8.67 0.03
CA PRO A 258 22.41 7.61 0.72
C PRO A 258 21.46 6.73 1.53
N ALA A 259 21.79 5.42 1.62
CA ALA A 259 21.01 4.49 2.43
C ALA A 259 21.00 4.90 3.90
N GLN A 260 19.82 5.15 4.43
CA GLN A 260 19.54 5.46 5.83
C GLN A 260 19.18 4.19 6.61
N LEU A 261 18.59 3.21 5.93
CA LEU A 261 18.25 1.90 6.47
C LEU A 261 19.19 0.85 5.87
N ARG A 262 19.74 0.00 6.74
CA ARG A 262 20.69 -1.04 6.36
C ARG A 262 20.39 -2.30 7.14
N ALA A 263 20.43 -3.46 6.50
CA ALA A 263 20.17 -4.74 7.15
C ALA A 263 21.24 -5.15 8.17
N ASP A 264 22.47 -4.63 8.00
CA ASP A 264 23.60 -4.85 8.88
C ASP A 264 23.71 -3.84 10.05
N ASP A 265 22.87 -2.80 10.07
CA ASP A 265 22.78 -1.80 11.13
C ASP A 265 21.33 -1.63 11.61
N THR A 266 20.92 -2.51 12.50
CA THR A 266 19.54 -2.56 12.99
C THR A 266 19.34 -1.79 14.30
N GLY A 267 20.37 -1.14 14.81
CA GLY A 267 20.31 -0.35 16.06
C GLY A 267 20.06 -1.20 17.32
N PRO A 268 19.54 -0.60 18.40
CA PRO A 268 19.26 -1.31 19.65
C PRO A 268 18.29 -2.47 19.48
N ALA A 269 18.47 -3.53 20.27
CA ALA A 269 17.62 -4.71 20.26
C ALA A 269 16.16 -4.36 20.59
N ILE A 270 15.24 -4.87 19.76
CA ILE A 270 13.80 -4.75 19.98
C ILE A 270 13.27 -6.13 20.39
N ALA A 271 12.70 -6.21 21.61
CA ALA A 271 12.16 -7.46 22.13
C ALA A 271 11.00 -7.99 21.23
N ARG A 272 10.90 -9.33 21.11
CA ARG A 272 9.74 -9.95 20.46
C ARG A 272 8.46 -9.62 21.21
N ILE A 273 7.39 -9.34 20.48
CA ILE A 273 6.05 -9.17 21.02
C ILE A 273 5.14 -10.30 20.51
N GLY A 274 4.03 -10.56 21.22
CA GLY A 274 3.08 -11.60 20.84
C GLY A 274 2.41 -11.30 19.51
N ALA A 275 2.20 -12.34 18.70
CA ALA A 275 1.51 -12.28 17.42
C ALA A 275 0.11 -12.93 17.45
N ASP A 276 -0.34 -13.37 18.62
CA ASP A 276 -1.69 -13.91 18.83
C ASP A 276 -2.75 -12.81 18.82
N GLU A 277 -4.03 -13.21 18.69
CA GLU A 277 -5.15 -12.27 18.57
C GLU A 277 -5.30 -11.34 19.77
N VAL A 278 -5.13 -11.86 20.99
CA VAL A 278 -5.28 -11.06 22.21
C VAL A 278 -4.18 -10.01 22.29
N SER A 279 -2.93 -10.41 22.04
CA SER A 279 -1.78 -9.48 21.97
C SER A 279 -1.97 -8.43 20.89
N PHE A 280 -2.38 -8.84 19.66
CA PHE A 280 -2.64 -7.93 18.56
C PHE A 280 -3.70 -6.88 18.93
N ARG A 281 -4.88 -7.31 19.39
CA ARG A 281 -5.99 -6.41 19.68
C ARG A 281 -5.68 -5.49 20.86
N THR A 282 -5.04 -6.00 21.91
CA THR A 282 -4.65 -5.20 23.09
C THR A 282 -3.64 -4.13 22.71
N LEU A 283 -2.53 -4.51 22.05
CA LEU A 283 -1.48 -3.57 21.69
C LEU A 283 -1.92 -2.55 20.62
N LEU A 284 -2.81 -2.94 19.69
CA LEU A 284 -3.40 -2.02 18.73
C LEU A 284 -4.36 -1.03 19.41
N ASN A 285 -5.15 -1.49 20.38
CA ASN A 285 -6.06 -0.64 21.15
C ASN A 285 -5.30 0.37 22.02
N ASP A 286 -4.16 -0.03 22.60
CA ASP A 286 -3.33 0.86 23.44
C ASP A 286 -2.62 1.94 22.61
N ASP A 287 -2.46 1.74 21.30
CA ASP A 287 -1.94 2.72 20.36
C ASP A 287 -3.10 3.53 19.74
N ALA A 288 -3.41 4.69 20.34
CA ALA A 288 -4.49 5.56 19.90
C ALA A 288 -4.30 6.02 18.43
N MET A 289 -3.07 6.35 18.03
CA MET A 289 -2.79 6.74 16.65
C MET A 289 -3.10 5.61 15.68
N ALA A 290 -2.63 4.40 15.94
CA ALA A 290 -2.81 3.27 15.05
C ALA A 290 -4.28 2.83 14.95
N SER A 291 -5.00 2.73 16.08
CA SER A 291 -6.41 2.35 16.12
C SER A 291 -7.31 3.37 15.43
N GLU A 292 -7.09 4.66 15.65
CA GLU A 292 -7.83 5.72 14.99
C GLU A 292 -7.57 5.75 13.47
N LYS A 293 -6.29 5.65 13.05
CA LYS A 293 -5.92 5.72 11.63
C LYS A 293 -6.33 4.48 10.85
N LEU A 294 -6.31 3.29 11.44
CA LEU A 294 -6.85 2.09 10.83
C LEU A 294 -8.36 2.24 10.57
N SER A 295 -9.11 2.62 11.60
CA SER A 295 -10.57 2.79 11.51
C SER A 295 -10.95 3.92 10.53
N GLU A 296 -10.25 5.06 10.57
CA GLU A 296 -10.46 6.16 9.61
C GLU A 296 -10.14 5.73 8.18
N GLY A 297 -9.02 5.02 7.97
CA GLY A 297 -8.59 4.53 6.66
C GLY A 297 -9.61 3.60 6.02
N ILE A 298 -10.16 2.66 6.79
CA ILE A 298 -11.22 1.76 6.33
C ILE A 298 -12.47 2.56 5.93
N ARG A 299 -12.94 3.49 6.78
CA ARG A 299 -14.11 4.33 6.47
C ARG A 299 -13.94 5.14 5.18
N LEU A 300 -12.77 5.73 4.96
CA LEU A 300 -12.47 6.51 3.75
C LEU A 300 -12.48 5.62 2.51
N PHE A 301 -11.86 4.45 2.56
CA PHE A 301 -11.85 3.51 1.44
C PHE A 301 -13.24 2.95 1.13
N VAL A 302 -14.04 2.68 2.16
CA VAL A 302 -15.45 2.29 2.00
C VAL A 302 -16.24 3.41 1.32
N ALA A 303 -16.08 4.66 1.74
CA ALA A 303 -16.75 5.81 1.12
C ALA A 303 -16.38 5.96 -0.37
N ASP A 304 -15.13 5.74 -0.72
CA ASP A 304 -14.67 5.80 -2.12
C ASP A 304 -15.14 4.58 -2.95
N ALA A 305 -15.22 3.39 -2.35
CA ALA A 305 -15.83 2.22 -2.98
C ALA A 305 -17.31 2.46 -3.31
N VAL A 306 -18.08 3.07 -2.40
CA VAL A 306 -19.50 3.43 -2.64
C VAL A 306 -19.64 4.43 -3.80
N LYS A 307 -18.74 5.41 -3.91
CA LYS A 307 -18.74 6.36 -5.04
C LYS A 307 -18.41 5.63 -6.37
N LEU A 308 -17.48 4.68 -6.34
CA LEU A 308 -17.13 3.87 -7.52
C LEU A 308 -18.32 2.99 -7.96
N ASP A 309 -19.02 2.34 -7.02
CA ASP A 309 -20.26 1.61 -7.28
C ASP A 309 -21.29 2.51 -7.99
N ALA A 310 -21.51 3.73 -7.47
CA ALA A 310 -22.45 4.68 -8.04
C ALA A 310 -22.09 5.13 -9.48
N LEU A 311 -20.78 5.29 -9.77
CA LEU A 311 -20.32 5.58 -11.13
C LEU A 311 -20.57 4.41 -12.08
N ILE A 312 -20.33 3.19 -11.65
CA ILE A 312 -20.62 1.97 -12.44
C ILE A 312 -22.12 1.84 -12.69
N ASP A 313 -22.97 2.05 -11.69
CA ASP A 313 -24.41 1.98 -11.85
C ASP A 313 -24.97 3.07 -12.78
N ALA A 314 -24.38 4.27 -12.75
CA ALA A 314 -24.73 5.32 -13.69
C ALA A 314 -24.36 4.95 -15.14
N GLN A 315 -23.26 4.23 -15.35
CA GLN A 315 -22.81 3.80 -16.69
C GLN A 315 -23.60 2.60 -17.23
N ARG A 316 -24.35 1.87 -16.41
CA ARG A 316 -25.21 0.73 -16.80
C ARG A 316 -26.57 1.17 -17.35
N ARG A 317 -26.97 2.43 -17.14
CA ARG A 317 -28.25 3.02 -17.59
C ARG A 317 -28.13 3.57 -19.01
#